data_4c1a14f9b0cd0edd247ce80e613f115b
#
_entry.id   4c1a14f9b0cd0edd247ce80e613f115b
#
_cell.length_a   1.000
_cell.length_b   1.000
_cell.length_c   1.000
_cell.angle_alpha   90.00
_cell.angle_beta   90.00
_cell.angle_gamma   90.00
#
_symmetry.space_group_name_H-M   'P 1'
#
loop_
_entity.id
_entity.type
_entity.pdbx_description
1 polymer ?
#
loop_
_entity_poly.entity_id
_entity_poly.type
_entity_poly.pdbx_seq_one_letter_code
_entity_poly.pdbx_strand_id
1 'polypeptide(L)'
;MRYIGNKESMVEEIDSFIESRVESEESLTLFDAFCGTGAVSDRLKNKFNLVINDNLKWATVYTAGRLYASSCHFERLGFDPFAFLNQSDEKVQGFIYKNYAPTESSRMYFTPENAARIDYFRKQIEEWHKNKLLSEAEYMLLLASLVESVSRVSNTAGVYGAFLKKWDGRALKPIEFIKPAYNACDSLNIKIYNDK
;
A
#
# COMPACT_ATOMS: atom_id res chain seq x y z
N MET A 1 -7.15 -2.38 1.96
CA MET A 1 -7.16 -0.92 2.29
C MET A 1 -8.57 -0.34 2.19
N ARG A 2 -8.95 0.61 3.07
CA ARG A 2 -10.21 1.36 2.96
C ARG A 2 -10.01 2.54 2.01
N TYR A 3 -10.61 2.46 0.84
CA TYR A 3 -10.53 3.51 -0.17
C TYR A 3 -11.86 3.58 -0.94
N ILE A 4 -12.43 4.78 -1.08
CA ILE A 4 -13.65 5.00 -1.84
C ILE A 4 -13.37 4.73 -3.32
N GLY A 5 -14.19 3.90 -3.95
CA GLY A 5 -14.01 3.48 -5.33
C GLY A 5 -13.12 2.25 -5.53
N ASN A 6 -12.65 1.59 -4.45
CA ASN A 6 -12.00 0.29 -4.53
C ASN A 6 -12.88 -0.72 -5.27
N LYS A 7 -12.28 -1.50 -6.18
CA LYS A 7 -12.97 -2.47 -7.05
C LYS A 7 -12.88 -3.91 -6.56
N GLU A 8 -12.38 -4.18 -5.34
CA GLU A 8 -12.20 -5.55 -4.82
C GLU A 8 -13.48 -6.41 -4.90
N SER A 9 -14.65 -5.83 -4.68
CA SER A 9 -15.93 -6.55 -4.76
C SER A 9 -16.41 -6.80 -6.19
N MET A 10 -15.79 -6.23 -7.20
CA MET A 10 -16.19 -6.30 -8.62
C MET A 10 -15.15 -6.99 -9.50
N VAL A 11 -13.99 -7.37 -8.94
CA VAL A 11 -12.87 -7.87 -9.77
C VAL A 11 -13.21 -9.15 -10.52
N GLU A 12 -14.04 -10.02 -9.95
CA GLU A 12 -14.46 -11.27 -10.60
C GLU A 12 -15.37 -11.00 -11.80
N GLU A 13 -16.28 -10.04 -11.67
CA GLU A 13 -17.16 -9.64 -12.79
C GLU A 13 -16.35 -8.96 -13.89
N ILE A 14 -15.39 -8.10 -13.52
CA ILE A 14 -14.50 -7.43 -14.48
C ILE A 14 -13.61 -8.45 -15.19
N ASP A 15 -13.05 -9.40 -14.47
CA ASP A 15 -12.23 -10.49 -15.03
C ASP A 15 -13.02 -11.30 -16.04
N SER A 16 -14.20 -11.81 -15.68
CA SER A 16 -15.09 -12.57 -16.54
C SER A 16 -15.53 -11.78 -17.78
N PHE A 17 -15.79 -10.48 -17.63
CA PHE A 17 -16.15 -9.62 -18.76
C PHE A 17 -15.00 -9.48 -19.74
N ILE A 18 -13.78 -9.25 -19.25
CA ILE A 18 -12.58 -9.14 -20.10
C ILE A 18 -12.33 -10.46 -20.81
N GLU A 19 -12.37 -11.59 -20.11
CA GLU A 19 -12.20 -12.93 -20.73
C GLU A 19 -13.20 -13.19 -21.84
N SER A 20 -14.44 -12.76 -21.70
CA SER A 20 -15.48 -12.93 -22.73
C SER A 20 -15.23 -12.11 -24.01
N ARG A 21 -14.29 -11.18 -24.01
CA ARG A 21 -13.99 -10.27 -25.11
C ARG A 21 -12.60 -10.45 -25.71
N VAL A 22 -11.74 -11.21 -25.04
CA VAL A 22 -10.36 -11.47 -25.45
C VAL A 22 -10.29 -12.88 -26.03
N GLU A 23 -10.12 -12.99 -27.36
CA GLU A 23 -10.07 -14.26 -28.11
C GLU A 23 -8.61 -14.66 -28.47
N SER A 24 -7.60 -13.96 -27.99
CA SER A 24 -6.21 -14.13 -28.43
C SER A 24 -5.41 -15.06 -27.53
N GLU A 25 -4.62 -15.96 -28.15
CA GLU A 25 -3.56 -16.76 -27.50
C GLU A 25 -2.26 -15.95 -27.32
N GLU A 26 -2.18 -14.72 -27.84
CA GLU A 26 -1.00 -13.88 -27.76
C GLU A 26 -0.90 -13.18 -26.39
N SER A 27 0.34 -12.86 -25.99
CA SER A 27 0.62 -12.09 -24.77
C SER A 27 0.11 -10.66 -24.91
N LEU A 28 -1.07 -10.38 -24.37
CA LEU A 28 -1.70 -9.07 -24.42
C LEU A 28 -1.22 -8.16 -23.29
N THR A 29 -1.38 -6.85 -23.51
CA THR A 29 -1.09 -5.82 -22.50
C THR A 29 -2.38 -5.16 -22.03
N LEU A 30 -2.61 -5.17 -20.71
CA LEU A 30 -3.67 -4.41 -20.05
C LEU A 30 -3.13 -3.05 -19.61
N PHE A 31 -3.80 -1.98 -20.03
CA PHE A 31 -3.54 -0.63 -19.52
C PHE A 31 -4.60 -0.24 -18.48
N ASP A 32 -4.19 -0.23 -17.20
CA ASP A 32 -4.99 0.27 -16.09
C ASP A 32 -4.69 1.75 -15.88
N ALA A 33 -5.47 2.60 -16.56
CA ALA A 33 -5.23 4.05 -16.65
C ALA A 33 -5.47 4.79 -15.32
N PHE A 34 -6.26 4.21 -14.40
CA PHE A 34 -6.63 4.76 -13.10
C PHE A 34 -6.57 3.65 -12.05
N CYS A 35 -5.36 3.13 -11.82
CA CYS A 35 -5.15 1.89 -11.07
C CYS A 35 -5.60 1.92 -9.60
N GLY A 36 -5.69 3.10 -8.98
CA GLY A 36 -6.17 3.27 -7.60
C GLY A 36 -5.46 2.35 -6.60
N THR A 37 -6.17 1.34 -6.10
CA THR A 37 -5.62 0.32 -5.16
C THR A 37 -5.13 -0.95 -5.87
N GLY A 38 -5.12 -0.97 -7.20
CA GLY A 38 -4.61 -2.08 -8.01
C GLY A 38 -5.44 -3.36 -7.96
N ALA A 39 -6.72 -3.30 -7.58
CA ALA A 39 -7.55 -4.49 -7.48
C ALA A 39 -7.68 -5.22 -8.82
N VAL A 40 -7.94 -4.49 -9.91
CA VAL A 40 -8.06 -5.04 -11.26
C VAL A 40 -6.71 -5.54 -11.77
N SER A 41 -5.68 -4.71 -11.66
CA SER A 41 -4.32 -5.08 -12.09
C SER A 41 -3.80 -6.32 -11.35
N ASP A 42 -4.02 -6.43 -10.03
CA ASP A 42 -3.58 -7.58 -9.24
C ASP A 42 -4.35 -8.87 -9.60
N ARG A 43 -5.63 -8.77 -9.96
CA ARG A 43 -6.42 -9.91 -10.44
C ARG A 43 -5.93 -10.42 -11.80
N LEU A 44 -5.55 -9.51 -12.69
CA LEU A 44 -5.26 -9.82 -14.09
C LEU A 44 -3.77 -10.01 -14.40
N LYS A 45 -2.87 -9.80 -13.44
CA LYS A 45 -1.41 -9.82 -13.67
C LYS A 45 -0.83 -11.14 -14.16
N ASN A 46 -1.53 -12.26 -13.93
CA ASN A 46 -1.13 -13.58 -14.45
C ASN A 46 -1.58 -13.84 -15.89
N LYS A 47 -2.46 -12.97 -16.42
CA LYS A 47 -3.06 -13.13 -17.75
C LYS A 47 -2.52 -12.12 -18.75
N PHE A 48 -2.04 -10.97 -18.27
CA PHE A 48 -1.65 -9.83 -19.10
C PHE A 48 -0.31 -9.25 -18.65
N ASN A 49 0.45 -8.72 -19.62
CA ASN A 49 1.45 -7.69 -19.32
C ASN A 49 0.71 -6.45 -18.81
N LEU A 50 1.25 -5.76 -17.83
CA LEU A 50 0.57 -4.62 -17.23
C LEU A 50 1.22 -3.30 -17.57
N VAL A 51 0.40 -2.30 -17.85
CA VAL A 51 0.76 -0.89 -17.81
C VAL A 51 -0.19 -0.24 -16.81
N ILE A 52 0.34 0.26 -15.72
CA ILE A 52 -0.46 0.95 -14.70
C ILE A 52 -0.17 2.43 -14.68
N ASN A 53 -1.20 3.23 -14.50
CA ASN A 53 -1.11 4.67 -14.32
C ASN A 53 -2.10 5.16 -13.26
N ASP A 54 -1.75 6.21 -12.57
CA ASP A 54 -2.68 7.02 -11.76
C ASP A 54 -2.08 8.41 -11.58
N ASN A 55 -2.93 9.44 -11.54
CA ASN A 55 -2.51 10.80 -11.23
C ASN A 55 -1.98 10.94 -9.79
N LEU A 56 -2.44 10.09 -8.87
CA LEU A 56 -2.04 10.11 -7.47
C LEU A 56 -0.84 9.19 -7.24
N LYS A 57 0.32 9.77 -6.95
CA LYS A 57 1.56 9.03 -6.73
C LYS A 57 1.43 7.92 -5.68
N TRP A 58 0.65 8.13 -4.62
CA TRP A 58 0.44 7.09 -3.62
C TRP A 58 -0.28 5.86 -4.21
N ALA A 59 -1.20 6.07 -5.17
CA ALA A 59 -1.95 4.98 -5.81
C ALA A 59 -1.02 4.11 -6.67
N THR A 60 -0.17 4.72 -7.51
CA THR A 60 0.82 3.98 -8.30
C THR A 60 1.82 3.23 -7.42
N VAL A 61 2.32 3.84 -6.35
CA VAL A 61 3.24 3.20 -5.40
C VAL A 61 2.55 2.04 -4.67
N TYR A 62 1.31 2.24 -4.20
CA TYR A 62 0.55 1.18 -3.52
C TYR A 62 0.27 0.01 -4.46
N THR A 63 -0.21 0.29 -5.68
CA THR A 63 -0.48 -0.73 -6.69
C THR A 63 0.79 -1.48 -7.09
N ALA A 64 1.88 -0.78 -7.37
CA ALA A 64 3.16 -1.41 -7.70
C ALA A 64 3.67 -2.31 -6.58
N GLY A 65 3.65 -1.85 -5.33
CA GLY A 65 4.05 -2.65 -4.17
C GLY A 65 3.18 -3.89 -3.98
N ARG A 66 1.88 -3.80 -4.22
CA ARG A 66 0.95 -4.94 -4.22
C ARG A 66 1.29 -5.94 -5.32
N LEU A 67 1.58 -5.46 -6.53
CA LEU A 67 1.91 -6.31 -7.68
C LEU A 67 3.25 -7.04 -7.49
N TYR A 68 4.27 -6.37 -6.95
CA TYR A 68 5.59 -6.94 -6.69
C TYR A 68 5.64 -7.87 -5.47
N ALA A 69 4.59 -7.96 -4.66
CA ALA A 69 4.63 -8.62 -3.36
C ALA A 69 5.13 -10.08 -3.40
N SER A 70 4.84 -10.83 -4.49
CA SER A 70 5.29 -12.22 -4.67
C SER A 70 6.79 -12.34 -4.92
N SER A 71 7.44 -11.32 -5.51
CA SER A 71 8.84 -11.33 -5.91
C SER A 71 9.78 -10.66 -4.91
N CYS A 72 9.28 -10.19 -3.78
CA CYS A 72 10.06 -9.50 -2.76
C CYS A 72 10.54 -10.48 -1.68
N HIS A 73 11.85 -10.68 -1.59
CA HIS A 73 12.48 -11.65 -0.68
C HIS A 73 13.37 -11.02 0.38
N PHE A 74 13.70 -9.72 0.26
CA PHE A 74 14.53 -8.95 1.21
C PHE A 74 15.93 -9.54 1.48
N GLU A 75 16.54 -10.17 0.47
CA GLU A 75 17.83 -10.85 0.60
C GLU A 75 18.96 -9.94 1.11
N ARG A 76 19.02 -8.68 0.59
CA ARG A 76 20.04 -7.70 1.01
C ARG A 76 19.82 -7.22 2.44
N LEU A 77 18.58 -7.24 2.91
CA LEU A 77 18.24 -6.87 4.28
C LEU A 77 18.62 -7.99 5.26
N GLY A 78 18.53 -9.25 4.83
CA GLY A 78 18.95 -10.43 5.60
C GLY A 78 17.98 -10.85 6.72
N PHE A 79 16.82 -10.21 6.82
CA PHE A 79 15.76 -10.53 7.79
C PHE A 79 14.38 -10.13 7.26
N ASP A 80 13.32 -10.64 7.89
CA ASP A 80 11.94 -10.26 7.58
C ASP A 80 11.62 -8.86 8.14
N PRO A 81 11.43 -7.82 7.28
CA PRO A 81 11.13 -6.47 7.72
C PRO A 81 9.78 -6.34 8.45
N PHE A 82 8.82 -7.23 8.17
CA PHE A 82 7.52 -7.22 8.84
C PHE A 82 7.65 -7.68 10.29
N ALA A 83 8.36 -8.77 10.51
CA ALA A 83 8.67 -9.25 11.86
C ALA A 83 9.49 -8.21 12.63
N PHE A 84 10.54 -7.65 12.02
CA PHE A 84 11.40 -6.64 12.64
C PHE A 84 10.61 -5.40 13.10
N LEU A 85 9.79 -4.82 12.20
CA LEU A 85 9.01 -3.62 12.52
C LEU A 85 7.96 -3.88 13.59
N ASN A 86 7.31 -5.05 13.58
CA ASN A 86 6.27 -5.37 14.56
C ASN A 86 6.84 -5.72 15.94
N GLN A 87 8.03 -6.32 16.02
CA GLN A 87 8.68 -6.67 17.29
C GLN A 87 9.36 -5.47 17.96
N SER A 88 9.69 -4.43 17.21
CA SER A 88 10.30 -3.23 17.75
C SER A 88 9.28 -2.36 18.50
N ASP A 89 9.65 -1.86 19.66
CA ASP A 89 8.88 -0.88 20.45
C ASP A 89 9.27 0.58 20.15
N GLU A 90 10.16 0.79 19.19
CA GLU A 90 10.69 2.11 18.83
C GLU A 90 9.57 3.05 18.33
N LYS A 91 9.69 4.33 18.70
CA LYS A 91 8.77 5.42 18.37
C LYS A 91 9.53 6.66 17.95
N VAL A 92 8.98 7.39 16.99
CA VAL A 92 9.55 8.67 16.51
C VAL A 92 8.48 9.75 16.58
N GLN A 93 8.80 10.86 17.23
CA GLN A 93 7.92 12.05 17.27
C GLN A 93 8.17 12.92 16.02
N GLY A 94 7.81 12.37 14.86
CA GLY A 94 8.04 12.97 13.56
C GLY A 94 6.85 13.79 13.04
N PHE A 95 6.69 13.80 11.72
CA PHE A 95 5.67 14.60 11.02
C PHE A 95 4.24 14.17 11.34
N ILE A 96 3.95 12.87 11.37
CA ILE A 96 2.60 12.35 11.63
C ILE A 96 2.24 12.61 13.10
N TYR A 97 3.15 12.35 14.02
CA TYR A 97 2.97 12.62 15.45
C TYR A 97 2.61 14.08 15.73
N LYS A 98 3.33 15.03 15.11
CA LYS A 98 3.13 16.47 15.36
C LYS A 98 1.89 17.04 14.67
N ASN A 99 1.55 16.53 13.47
CA ASN A 99 0.54 17.17 12.63
C ASN A 99 -0.77 16.41 12.52
N TYR A 100 -0.82 15.10 12.84
CA TYR A 100 -1.99 14.23 12.64
C TYR A 100 -2.46 13.52 13.92
N ALA A 101 -1.83 13.81 15.06
CA ALA A 101 -2.24 13.35 16.37
C ALA A 101 -2.52 14.55 17.30
N PRO A 102 -3.29 14.37 18.38
CA PRO A 102 -3.59 15.42 19.35
C PRO A 102 -2.38 15.65 20.30
N THR A 103 -1.25 16.04 19.74
CA THR A 103 0.01 16.36 20.43
C THR A 103 0.33 17.84 20.27
N GLU A 104 0.97 18.25 19.20
CA GLU A 104 1.22 19.66 18.84
C GLU A 104 0.06 20.24 18.00
N SER A 105 -0.84 19.40 17.48
CA SER A 105 -2.06 19.79 16.75
C SER A 105 -3.31 19.29 17.48
N SER A 106 -4.50 19.85 17.15
CA SER A 106 -5.78 19.36 17.66
C SER A 106 -6.37 18.24 16.79
N ARG A 107 -5.61 17.72 15.82
CA ARG A 107 -6.09 16.73 14.85
C ARG A 107 -6.09 15.33 15.46
N MET A 108 -7.19 14.61 15.25
CA MET A 108 -7.40 13.26 15.81
C MET A 108 -7.41 12.19 14.72
N TYR A 109 -6.49 12.24 13.75
CA TYR A 109 -6.38 11.19 12.74
C TYR A 109 -5.80 9.90 13.30
N PHE A 110 -4.86 10.00 14.23
CA PHE A 110 -4.19 8.88 14.89
C PHE A 110 -4.02 9.17 16.37
N THR A 111 -3.96 8.11 17.20
CA THR A 111 -3.48 8.28 18.58
C THR A 111 -2.01 8.70 18.58
N PRO A 112 -1.50 9.35 19.63
CA PRO A 112 -0.08 9.69 19.74
C PRO A 112 0.84 8.47 19.53
N GLU A 113 0.46 7.33 20.11
CA GLU A 113 1.21 6.07 20.02
C GLU A 113 1.29 5.57 18.58
N ASN A 114 0.14 5.48 17.90
CA ASN A 114 0.09 5.03 16.50
C ASN A 114 0.82 6.01 15.58
N ALA A 115 0.67 7.31 15.79
CA ALA A 115 1.36 8.35 15.02
C ALA A 115 2.90 8.23 15.13
N ALA A 116 3.42 8.02 16.36
CA ALA A 116 4.85 7.84 16.59
C ALA A 116 5.38 6.52 15.97
N ARG A 117 4.56 5.45 15.95
CA ARG A 117 4.89 4.20 15.27
C ARG A 117 4.90 4.36 13.75
N ILE A 118 3.95 5.10 13.18
CA ILE A 118 3.90 5.41 11.74
C ILE A 118 5.17 6.17 11.32
N ASP A 119 5.57 7.18 12.08
CA ASP A 119 6.81 7.93 11.82
C ASP A 119 8.05 7.04 11.93
N TYR A 120 8.10 6.11 12.90
CA TYR A 120 9.17 5.13 13.01
C TYR A 120 9.23 4.20 11.80
N PHE A 121 8.10 3.59 11.40
CA PHE A 121 8.06 2.72 10.22
C PHE A 121 8.55 3.45 8.97
N ARG A 122 8.08 4.67 8.76
CA ARG A 122 8.49 5.47 7.60
C ARG A 122 9.98 5.78 7.61
N LYS A 123 10.52 6.16 8.77
CA LYS A 123 11.95 6.43 8.95
C LYS A 123 12.78 5.20 8.64
N GLN A 124 12.41 4.05 9.21
CA GLN A 124 13.17 2.80 9.04
C GLN A 124 13.19 2.32 7.59
N ILE A 125 12.05 2.39 6.89
CA ILE A 125 11.96 2.05 5.46
C ILE A 125 12.88 2.96 4.62
N GLU A 126 12.88 4.27 4.91
CA GLU A 126 13.76 5.22 4.23
C GLU A 126 15.25 4.96 4.49
N GLU A 127 15.62 4.61 5.72
CA GLU A 127 16.99 4.27 6.08
C GLU A 127 17.47 3.03 5.30
N TRP A 128 16.66 1.99 5.24
CA TRP A 128 16.99 0.79 4.46
C TRP A 128 17.14 1.10 2.96
N HIS A 129 16.24 1.90 2.40
CA HIS A 129 16.31 2.29 1.00
C HIS A 129 17.55 3.14 0.69
N LYS A 130 17.85 4.17 1.49
CA LYS A 130 19.04 5.03 1.34
C LYS A 130 20.34 4.23 1.44
N ASN A 131 20.38 3.23 2.29
CA ASN A 131 21.51 2.32 2.46
C ASN A 131 21.58 1.22 1.39
N LYS A 132 20.68 1.26 0.36
CA LYS A 132 20.61 0.29 -0.76
C LYS A 132 20.38 -1.16 -0.31
N LEU A 133 19.74 -1.35 0.85
CA LEU A 133 19.36 -2.66 1.38
C LEU A 133 18.04 -3.16 0.79
N LEU A 134 17.32 -2.33 0.05
CA LEU A 134 16.07 -2.66 -0.64
C LEU A 134 16.24 -2.48 -2.15
N SER A 135 15.66 -3.37 -2.93
CA SER A 135 15.34 -3.11 -4.33
C SER A 135 14.17 -2.13 -4.44
N GLU A 136 13.96 -1.51 -5.61
CA GLU A 136 12.80 -0.62 -5.83
C GLU A 136 11.45 -1.34 -5.59
N ALA A 137 11.33 -2.60 -5.99
CA ALA A 137 10.14 -3.42 -5.76
C ALA A 137 9.87 -3.62 -4.26
N GLU A 138 10.90 -3.96 -3.49
CA GLU A 138 10.81 -4.13 -2.03
C GLU A 138 10.49 -2.82 -1.32
N TYR A 139 11.09 -1.71 -1.77
CA TYR A 139 10.77 -0.38 -1.24
C TYR A 139 9.29 -0.01 -1.51
N MET A 140 8.78 -0.24 -2.73
CA MET A 140 7.38 -0.01 -3.07
C MET A 140 6.44 -0.92 -2.24
N LEU A 141 6.81 -2.19 -2.02
CA LEU A 141 6.03 -3.09 -1.17
C LEU A 141 5.96 -2.59 0.27
N LEU A 142 7.07 -2.13 0.85
CA LEU A 142 7.07 -1.61 2.22
C LEU A 142 6.27 -0.30 2.32
N LEU A 143 6.32 0.57 1.32
CA LEU A 143 5.47 1.78 1.28
C LEU A 143 3.98 1.43 1.14
N ALA A 144 3.63 0.47 0.29
CA ALA A 144 2.27 -0.03 0.16
C ALA A 144 1.77 -0.63 1.48
N SER A 145 2.63 -1.38 2.17
CA SER A 145 2.36 -1.97 3.49
C SER A 145 2.15 -0.90 4.56
N LEU A 146 2.93 0.18 4.52
CA LEU A 146 2.73 1.33 5.40
C LEU A 146 1.35 1.96 5.18
N VAL A 147 0.96 2.21 3.93
CA VAL A 147 -0.36 2.77 3.58
C VAL A 147 -1.49 1.83 4.02
N GLU A 148 -1.35 0.51 3.81
CA GLU A 148 -2.31 -0.50 4.27
C GLU A 148 -2.49 -0.46 5.79
N SER A 149 -1.37 -0.47 6.52
CA SER A 149 -1.34 -0.48 7.99
C SER A 149 -1.96 0.79 8.57
N VAL A 150 -1.58 1.95 8.05
CA VAL A 150 -2.10 3.27 8.44
C VAL A 150 -3.62 3.36 8.23
N SER A 151 -4.13 2.82 7.12
CA SER A 151 -5.56 2.85 6.81
C SER A 151 -6.41 2.09 7.84
N ARG A 152 -5.85 1.10 8.52
CA ARG A 152 -6.54 0.28 9.53
C ARG A 152 -6.74 0.97 10.86
N VAL A 153 -5.85 1.89 11.22
CA VAL A 153 -5.88 2.62 12.50
C VAL A 153 -6.25 4.09 12.33
N SER A 154 -6.66 4.50 11.13
CA SER A 154 -7.06 5.89 10.89
C SER A 154 -8.44 6.20 11.49
N ASN A 155 -8.55 7.31 12.21
CA ASN A 155 -9.80 7.81 12.79
C ASN A 155 -10.59 8.66 11.79
N THR A 156 -10.93 8.04 10.65
CA THR A 156 -11.64 8.69 9.53
C THR A 156 -12.84 7.87 9.09
N ALA A 157 -13.80 8.51 8.42
CA ALA A 157 -14.96 7.84 7.84
C ALA A 157 -14.68 7.14 6.48
N GLY A 158 -13.42 7.18 5.98
CA GLY A 158 -13.02 6.55 4.72
C GLY A 158 -12.15 7.42 3.82
N VAL A 159 -12.11 8.73 4.08
CA VAL A 159 -11.23 9.69 3.41
C VAL A 159 -10.51 10.55 4.43
N TYR A 160 -9.32 11.04 4.08
CA TYR A 160 -8.51 11.90 4.95
C TYR A 160 -8.88 13.38 4.89
N GLY A 161 -10.05 13.73 4.32
CA GLY A 161 -10.57 15.10 4.32
C GLY A 161 -11.00 15.62 5.70
N ALA A 162 -11.39 14.71 6.60
CA ALA A 162 -11.74 15.03 7.98
C ALA A 162 -11.51 13.82 8.90
N PHE A 163 -11.20 14.09 10.15
CA PHE A 163 -11.15 13.08 11.23
C PHE A 163 -12.46 13.06 12.02
N LEU A 164 -12.74 11.93 12.68
CA LEU A 164 -13.88 11.80 13.57
C LEU A 164 -13.62 12.53 14.89
N LYS A 165 -14.61 13.24 15.41
CA LYS A 165 -14.53 13.97 16.69
C LYS A 165 -14.48 13.06 17.93
N LYS A 166 -14.79 11.78 17.74
CA LYS A 166 -14.65 10.71 18.75
C LYS A 166 -13.79 9.61 18.18
N TRP A 167 -13.05 8.92 19.03
CA TRP A 167 -12.24 7.79 18.60
C TRP A 167 -13.10 6.63 18.14
N ASP A 168 -12.87 6.17 16.92
CA ASP A 168 -13.33 4.88 16.43
C ASP A 168 -12.55 3.77 17.15
N GLY A 169 -13.20 2.69 17.55
CA GLY A 169 -12.57 1.60 18.29
C GLY A 169 -11.36 0.97 17.56
N ARG A 170 -11.33 0.99 16.23
CA ARG A 170 -10.17 0.51 15.46
C ARG A 170 -8.97 1.47 15.56
N ALA A 171 -9.20 2.79 15.67
CA ALA A 171 -8.14 3.78 15.80
C ALA A 171 -7.40 3.67 17.15
N LEU A 172 -8.05 3.08 18.15
CA LEU A 172 -7.48 2.82 19.47
C LEU A 172 -6.64 1.52 19.52
N LYS A 173 -6.72 0.67 18.49
CA LYS A 173 -5.87 -0.53 18.41
C LYS A 173 -4.43 -0.15 18.07
N PRO A 174 -3.43 -0.87 18.61
CA PRO A 174 -2.05 -0.71 18.18
C PRO A 174 -1.92 -0.96 16.67
N ILE A 175 -1.11 -0.16 16.00
CA ILE A 175 -0.82 -0.36 14.58
C ILE A 175 0.08 -1.57 14.41
N GLU A 176 -0.31 -2.47 13.50
CA GLU A 176 0.50 -3.58 13.00
C GLU A 176 0.99 -3.27 11.60
N PHE A 177 2.26 -3.55 11.32
CA PHE A 177 2.83 -3.39 9.98
C PHE A 177 2.53 -4.64 9.14
N ILE A 178 1.66 -4.51 8.15
CA ILE A 178 1.10 -5.64 7.39
C ILE A 178 1.25 -5.44 5.88
N LYS A 179 1.34 -6.55 5.14
CA LYS A 179 1.29 -6.54 3.68
C LYS A 179 -0.12 -6.20 3.18
N PRO A 180 -0.26 -5.49 2.04
CA PRO A 180 -1.52 -5.47 1.30
C PRO A 180 -1.88 -6.89 0.84
N ALA A 181 -3.18 -7.16 0.68
CA ALA A 181 -3.61 -8.40 0.04
C ALA A 181 -3.17 -8.41 -1.43
N TYR A 182 -2.68 -9.55 -1.94
CA TYR A 182 -2.20 -9.71 -3.31
C TYR A 182 -2.43 -11.14 -3.81
N ASN A 183 -2.53 -11.30 -5.11
CA ASN A 183 -2.50 -12.60 -5.76
C ASN A 183 -1.04 -13.02 -6.01
N ALA A 184 -0.76 -14.32 -5.92
CA ALA A 184 0.56 -14.83 -6.28
C ALA A 184 0.80 -14.67 -7.80
N CYS A 185 2.05 -14.44 -8.19
CA CYS A 185 2.45 -14.31 -9.59
C CYS A 185 3.90 -14.76 -9.73
N ASP A 186 4.15 -15.68 -10.66
CA ASP A 186 5.47 -16.23 -10.90
C ASP A 186 6.32 -15.35 -11.84
N SER A 187 5.66 -14.65 -12.76
CA SER A 187 6.32 -13.73 -13.68
C SER A 187 5.49 -12.45 -13.86
N LEU A 188 6.05 -11.32 -13.51
CA LEU A 188 5.39 -10.03 -13.62
C LEU A 188 6.10 -9.16 -14.66
N ASN A 189 5.37 -8.76 -15.72
CA ASN A 189 5.81 -7.72 -16.65
C ASN A 189 4.94 -6.48 -16.45
N ILE A 190 5.54 -5.43 -15.91
CA ILE A 190 4.83 -4.19 -15.55
C ILE A 190 5.59 -2.95 -15.97
N LYS A 191 4.86 -1.97 -16.52
CA LYS A 191 5.31 -0.58 -16.69
C LYS A 191 4.47 0.33 -15.80
N ILE A 192 5.12 1.28 -15.14
CA ILE A 192 4.50 2.17 -14.16
C ILE A 192 4.61 3.60 -14.63
N TYR A 193 3.49 4.29 -14.69
CA TYR A 193 3.39 5.71 -14.99
C TYR A 193 2.70 6.45 -13.85
N ASN A 194 2.95 7.75 -13.75
CA ASN A 194 2.26 8.64 -12.81
C ASN A 194 2.01 9.97 -13.52
N ASP A 195 1.18 9.89 -14.54
CA ASP A 195 0.85 11.01 -15.44
C ASP A 195 -0.63 11.39 -15.37
N LYS A 196 -0.92 12.62 -15.80
CA LYS A 196 -2.29 13.17 -15.84
C LYS A 196 -3.00 12.80 -17.13
#